data_803beaaaf92174463f21c7bb2bffa3f8
#
_entry.id   803beaaaf92174463f21c7bb2bffa3f8
#
_cell.length_a   1.000
_cell.length_b   1.000
_cell.length_c   1.000
_cell.angle_alpha   90.00
_cell.angle_beta   90.00
_cell.angle_gamma   90.00
#
_symmetry.space_group_name_H-M   'P 1'
#
loop_
_entity.id
_entity.type
_entity.pdbx_description
1 polymer ?
#
loop_
_entity_poly.entity_id
_entity_poly.type
_entity_poly.pdbx_seq_one_letter_code
_entity_poly.pdbx_strand_id
1 'polypeptide(L)'
;MKNEVLSIHYRECKVEELPPHLCELVQKAKEACETSYAPYSKFHVGAALLLDNGETVTGSNQENSSFPAGTCAERCAVFYAHARWPEAAATHIAIAAIDSTGQFTENPITPCGICRQVLSETQKRGGRNLHVLLYGRSGVRIIENINDLLPFSFDLDAE
;
A
#
# COMPACT_ATOMS: atom_id res chain seq x y z
N MET A 1 1.22 -10.07 36.74
CA MET A 1 0.70 -9.56 35.44
C MET A 1 1.63 -8.45 35.02
N LYS A 2 2.17 -8.48 33.77
CA LYS A 2 3.05 -7.44 33.24
C LYS A 2 2.28 -6.66 32.16
N ASN A 3 2.26 -5.35 32.26
CA ASN A 3 1.68 -4.47 31.24
C ASN A 3 2.80 -4.02 30.31
N GLU A 4 2.60 -4.17 29.02
CA GLU A 4 3.52 -3.70 27.98
C GLU A 4 2.81 -2.74 27.04
N VAL A 5 3.54 -1.80 26.45
CA VAL A 5 3.02 -0.78 25.54
C VAL A 5 3.74 -0.94 24.21
N LEU A 6 2.97 -1.03 23.14
CA LEU A 6 3.45 -0.92 21.77
C LEU A 6 3.20 0.49 21.26
N SER A 7 4.23 1.15 20.73
CA SER A 7 4.12 2.47 20.12
C SER A 7 4.29 2.37 18.62
N ILE A 8 3.42 3.03 17.88
CA ILE A 8 3.48 3.11 16.42
C ILE A 8 3.89 4.52 16.04
N HIS A 9 4.95 4.66 15.25
CA HIS A 9 5.47 5.93 14.76
C HIS A 9 5.13 6.13 13.30
N TYR A 10 4.63 7.31 12.95
CA TYR A 10 4.39 7.72 11.57
C TYR A 10 4.69 9.22 11.42
N ARG A 11 4.91 9.63 10.18
CA ARG A 11 5.09 11.05 9.81
C ARG A 11 3.96 11.51 8.90
N GLU A 12 3.67 12.78 8.91
CA GLU A 12 2.75 13.42 7.97
C GLU A 12 3.41 14.62 7.34
N CYS A 13 3.21 14.81 6.03
CA CYS A 13 3.74 15.93 5.27
C CYS A 13 2.82 16.27 4.10
N LYS A 14 3.07 17.40 3.43
CA LYS A 14 2.47 17.67 2.13
C LYS A 14 3.20 16.90 1.04
N VAL A 15 2.53 16.62 -0.09
CA VAL A 15 3.15 15.90 -1.22
C VAL A 15 4.43 16.62 -1.69
N GLU A 16 4.43 17.94 -1.71
CA GLU A 16 5.52 18.78 -2.18
C GLU A 16 6.77 18.73 -1.28
N GLU A 17 6.61 18.21 -0.06
CA GLU A 17 7.72 18.04 0.90
C GLU A 17 8.41 16.68 0.73
N LEU A 18 7.84 15.79 -0.08
CA LEU A 18 8.45 14.48 -0.39
C LEU A 18 9.64 14.64 -1.34
N PRO A 19 10.62 13.73 -1.28
CA PRO A 19 11.61 13.59 -2.35
C PRO A 19 10.95 13.37 -3.73
N PRO A 20 11.53 13.90 -4.83
CA PRO A 20 10.90 13.85 -6.16
C PRO A 20 10.42 12.47 -6.59
N HIS A 21 11.22 11.42 -6.36
CA HIS A 21 10.86 10.04 -6.72
C HIS A 21 9.66 9.49 -5.91
N LEU A 22 9.45 9.98 -4.69
CA LEU A 22 8.28 9.61 -3.87
C LEU A 22 7.05 10.44 -4.25
N CYS A 23 7.22 11.70 -4.67
CA CYS A 23 6.13 12.47 -5.29
C CYS A 23 5.61 11.75 -6.55
N GLU A 24 6.52 11.28 -7.41
CA GLU A 24 6.17 10.51 -8.60
C GLU A 24 5.45 9.21 -8.26
N LEU A 25 5.91 8.49 -7.22
CA LEU A 25 5.28 7.27 -6.76
C LEU A 25 3.84 7.51 -6.29
N VAL A 26 3.61 8.57 -5.52
CA VAL A 26 2.26 8.99 -5.09
C VAL A 26 1.41 9.36 -6.30
N GLN A 27 1.96 10.06 -7.29
CA GLN A 27 1.22 10.41 -8.50
C GLN A 27 0.81 9.16 -9.30
N LYS A 28 1.70 8.18 -9.44
CA LYS A 28 1.38 6.88 -10.07
C LYS A 28 0.27 6.12 -9.34
N ALA A 29 0.25 6.16 -8.00
CA ALA A 29 -0.84 5.57 -7.23
C ALA A 29 -2.19 6.27 -7.49
N LYS A 30 -2.18 7.61 -7.61
CA LYS A 30 -3.37 8.40 -7.95
C LYS A 30 -3.90 8.06 -9.35
N GLU A 31 -3.02 7.98 -10.34
CA GLU A 31 -3.37 7.60 -11.72
C GLU A 31 -3.92 6.17 -11.81
N ALA A 32 -3.37 5.25 -11.02
CA ALA A 32 -3.85 3.88 -10.97
C ALA A 32 -5.32 3.75 -10.51
N CYS A 33 -5.87 4.72 -9.78
CA CYS A 33 -7.28 4.73 -9.42
C CYS A 33 -8.21 4.70 -10.65
N GLU A 34 -7.78 5.27 -11.78
CA GLU A 34 -8.58 5.37 -13.01
C GLU A 34 -8.84 4.00 -13.66
N THR A 35 -7.99 3.02 -13.41
CA THR A 35 -8.13 1.66 -13.96
C THR A 35 -8.86 0.70 -13.03
N SER A 36 -9.35 1.18 -11.88
CA SER A 36 -10.05 0.34 -10.93
C SER A 36 -11.43 -0.08 -11.45
N TYR A 37 -11.84 -1.31 -11.16
CA TYR A 37 -13.17 -1.82 -11.41
C TYR A 37 -13.93 -1.97 -10.09
N ALA A 38 -14.73 -0.98 -9.74
CA ALA A 38 -15.43 -0.89 -8.46
C ALA A 38 -16.95 -0.62 -8.62
N PRO A 39 -17.70 -1.50 -9.35
CA PRO A 39 -19.11 -1.26 -9.62
C PRO A 39 -20.00 -1.34 -8.38
N TYR A 40 -19.57 -2.04 -7.34
CA TYR A 40 -20.35 -2.28 -6.12
C TYR A 40 -20.08 -1.22 -5.05
N SER A 41 -18.81 -1.03 -4.68
CA SER A 41 -18.44 -0.09 -3.61
C SER A 41 -18.39 1.37 -4.07
N LYS A 42 -18.15 1.62 -5.37
CA LYS A 42 -17.82 2.95 -5.91
C LYS A 42 -16.59 3.57 -5.24
N PHE A 43 -15.72 2.72 -4.70
CA PHE A 43 -14.47 3.11 -4.02
C PHE A 43 -13.29 2.64 -4.86
N HIS A 44 -12.57 3.59 -5.46
CA HIS A 44 -11.52 3.34 -6.45
C HIS A 44 -10.15 3.51 -5.80
N VAL A 45 -9.40 2.41 -5.67
CA VAL A 45 -8.08 2.41 -5.03
C VAL A 45 -7.01 2.17 -6.07
N GLY A 46 -5.95 2.97 -5.99
CA GLY A 46 -4.72 2.77 -6.75
C GLY A 46 -3.53 2.59 -5.83
N ALA A 47 -2.62 1.73 -6.24
CA ALA A 47 -1.35 1.50 -5.58
C ALA A 47 -0.19 1.58 -6.56
N ALA A 48 0.97 2.07 -6.11
CA ALA A 48 2.22 2.06 -6.86
C ALA A 48 3.32 1.51 -5.96
N LEU A 49 3.97 0.43 -6.41
CA LEU A 49 5.03 -0.28 -5.70
C LEU A 49 6.37 0.01 -6.37
N LEU A 50 7.32 0.53 -5.61
CA LEU A 50 8.69 0.78 -6.06
C LEU A 50 9.60 -0.37 -5.62
N LEU A 51 10.36 -0.92 -6.56
CA LEU A 51 11.33 -1.97 -6.33
C LEU A 51 12.77 -1.39 -6.27
N ASP A 52 13.68 -2.13 -5.67
CA ASP A 52 15.09 -1.73 -5.52
C ASP A 52 15.88 -1.78 -6.84
N ASN A 53 15.36 -2.44 -7.86
CA ASN A 53 15.89 -2.39 -9.23
C ASN A 53 15.44 -1.14 -10.03
N GLY A 54 14.68 -0.22 -9.41
CA GLY A 54 14.17 1.00 -10.02
C GLY A 54 12.82 0.85 -10.73
N GLU A 55 12.30 -0.35 -10.87
CA GLU A 55 10.99 -0.58 -11.49
C GLU A 55 9.85 -0.13 -10.58
N THR A 56 8.81 0.38 -11.20
CA THR A 56 7.56 0.74 -10.51
C THR A 56 6.40 -0.05 -11.10
N VAL A 57 5.62 -0.70 -10.23
CA VAL A 57 4.45 -1.47 -10.61
C VAL A 57 3.20 -0.80 -10.04
N THR A 58 2.21 -0.54 -10.87
CA THR A 58 0.92 -0.03 -10.44
C THR A 58 -0.12 -1.15 -10.35
N GLY A 59 -1.12 -0.95 -9.50
CA GLY A 59 -2.27 -1.83 -9.38
C GLY A 59 -3.50 -1.04 -8.97
N SER A 60 -4.67 -1.55 -9.29
CA SER A 60 -5.95 -0.99 -8.88
C SER A 60 -6.89 -2.08 -8.39
N ASN A 61 -7.86 -1.73 -7.52
CA ASN A 61 -8.79 -2.73 -7.03
C ASN A 61 -9.72 -3.21 -8.14
N GLN A 62 -9.96 -4.52 -8.14
CA GLN A 62 -10.80 -5.22 -9.10
C GLN A 62 -11.88 -5.98 -8.33
N GLU A 63 -13.10 -5.46 -8.33
CA GLU A 63 -14.23 -6.10 -7.68
C GLU A 63 -14.80 -7.23 -8.53
N ASN A 64 -15.53 -8.13 -7.89
CA ASN A 64 -16.20 -9.24 -8.53
C ASN A 64 -17.50 -9.53 -7.79
N SER A 65 -18.56 -9.95 -8.49
CA SER A 65 -19.81 -10.39 -7.87
C SER A 65 -19.62 -11.58 -6.92
N SER A 66 -18.61 -12.42 -7.19
CA SER A 66 -18.07 -13.36 -6.21
C SER A 66 -17.01 -12.62 -5.38
N PHE A 67 -17.38 -12.04 -4.26
CA PHE A 67 -16.51 -11.16 -3.47
C PHE A 67 -15.13 -11.75 -3.15
N PRO A 68 -14.98 -13.06 -2.84
CA PRO A 68 -13.67 -13.65 -2.62
C PRO A 68 -12.72 -13.62 -3.84
N ALA A 69 -13.28 -13.51 -5.06
CA ALA A 69 -12.49 -13.41 -6.30
C ALA A 69 -11.95 -12.00 -6.57
N GLY A 70 -12.47 -10.98 -5.87
CA GLY A 70 -11.98 -9.62 -5.97
C GLY A 70 -10.59 -9.44 -5.35
N THR A 71 -9.87 -8.41 -5.79
CA THR A 71 -8.53 -8.10 -5.27
C THR A 71 -8.36 -6.61 -5.03
N CYS A 72 -7.56 -6.27 -4.00
CA CYS A 72 -7.19 -4.88 -3.71
C CYS A 72 -6.02 -4.42 -4.58
N ALA A 73 -5.90 -3.12 -4.77
CA ALA A 73 -4.86 -2.49 -5.57
C ALA A 73 -3.44 -2.93 -5.17
N GLU A 74 -3.17 -2.98 -3.88
CA GLU A 74 -1.88 -3.37 -3.32
C GLU A 74 -1.49 -4.79 -3.74
N ARG A 75 -2.44 -5.74 -3.68
CA ARG A 75 -2.19 -7.13 -4.07
C ARG A 75 -2.01 -7.29 -5.58
N CYS A 76 -2.74 -6.52 -6.39
CA CYS A 76 -2.50 -6.48 -7.84
C CYS A 76 -1.05 -6.08 -8.14
N ALA A 77 -0.55 -5.01 -7.53
CA ALA A 77 0.81 -4.54 -7.75
C ALA A 77 1.86 -5.54 -7.26
N VAL A 78 1.70 -6.03 -6.01
CA VAL A 78 2.68 -6.92 -5.37
C VAL A 78 2.81 -8.25 -6.09
N PHE A 79 1.70 -8.91 -6.40
CA PHE A 79 1.75 -10.24 -7.03
C PHE A 79 2.31 -10.20 -8.44
N TYR A 80 1.98 -9.14 -9.20
CA TYR A 80 2.61 -8.95 -10.51
C TYR A 80 4.12 -8.68 -10.38
N ALA A 81 4.53 -7.81 -9.44
CA ALA A 81 5.93 -7.52 -9.20
C ALA A 81 6.73 -8.78 -8.85
N HIS A 82 6.21 -9.60 -7.94
CA HIS A 82 6.86 -10.85 -7.52
C HIS A 82 6.95 -11.88 -8.65
N ALA A 83 5.96 -11.93 -9.54
CA ALA A 83 5.98 -12.82 -10.70
C ALA A 83 6.96 -12.34 -11.78
N ARG A 84 7.09 -11.01 -11.96
CA ARG A 84 7.90 -10.41 -13.02
C ARG A 84 9.38 -10.23 -12.62
N TRP A 85 9.62 -9.87 -11.35
CA TRP A 85 10.96 -9.65 -10.79
C TRP A 85 11.09 -10.37 -9.44
N PRO A 86 11.23 -11.70 -9.43
CA PRO A 86 11.17 -12.50 -8.19
C PRO A 86 12.28 -12.19 -7.19
N GLU A 87 13.42 -11.65 -7.68
CA GLU A 87 14.58 -11.31 -6.85
C GLU A 87 14.61 -9.84 -6.40
N ALA A 88 13.71 -8.98 -6.94
CA ALA A 88 13.70 -7.57 -6.57
C ALA A 88 12.92 -7.36 -5.26
N ALA A 89 13.50 -6.55 -4.36
CA ALA A 89 12.86 -6.19 -3.10
C ALA A 89 11.98 -4.94 -3.26
N ALA A 90 10.78 -4.98 -2.70
CA ALA A 90 9.93 -3.81 -2.59
C ALA A 90 10.49 -2.85 -1.53
N THR A 91 10.58 -1.56 -1.87
CA THR A 91 11.12 -0.51 -1.01
C THR A 91 10.05 0.43 -0.49
N HIS A 92 9.13 0.84 -1.37
CA HIS A 92 8.04 1.76 -1.06
C HIS A 92 6.75 1.32 -1.75
N ILE A 93 5.63 1.55 -1.10
CA ILE A 93 4.31 1.46 -1.71
C ILE A 93 3.54 2.75 -1.42
N ALA A 94 3.00 3.39 -2.46
CA ALA A 94 2.06 4.48 -2.33
C ALA A 94 0.63 3.99 -2.59
N ILE A 95 -0.34 4.52 -1.83
CA ILE A 95 -1.75 4.14 -1.93
C ILE A 95 -2.59 5.41 -1.96
N ALA A 96 -3.52 5.50 -2.90
CA ALA A 96 -4.50 6.57 -3.04
C ALA A 96 -5.90 5.99 -3.26
N ALA A 97 -6.93 6.73 -2.90
CA ALA A 97 -8.31 6.31 -3.17
C ALA A 97 -9.21 7.47 -3.55
N ILE A 98 -10.13 7.18 -4.47
CA ILE A 98 -11.24 8.05 -4.86
C ILE A 98 -12.52 7.45 -4.26
N ASP A 99 -13.27 8.28 -3.55
CA ASP A 99 -14.52 7.87 -2.91
C ASP A 99 -15.72 7.92 -3.86
N SER A 100 -16.90 7.59 -3.36
CA SER A 100 -18.16 7.58 -4.13
C SER A 100 -18.60 8.95 -4.67
N THR A 101 -17.96 10.04 -4.21
CA THR A 101 -18.20 11.40 -4.75
C THR A 101 -17.32 11.69 -5.97
N GLY A 102 -16.42 10.79 -6.34
CA GLY A 102 -15.46 10.98 -7.43
C GLY A 102 -14.25 11.83 -7.06
N GLN A 103 -14.02 12.06 -5.77
CA GLN A 103 -12.88 12.83 -5.29
C GLN A 103 -11.91 11.94 -4.49
N PHE A 104 -10.62 12.29 -4.52
CA PHE A 104 -9.69 11.67 -3.59
C PHE A 104 -10.15 11.88 -2.15
N THR A 105 -9.99 10.84 -1.33
CA THR A 105 -10.34 10.91 0.09
C THR A 105 -9.63 12.07 0.80
N GLU A 106 -10.31 12.72 1.74
CA GLU A 106 -9.72 13.83 2.50
C GLU A 106 -8.55 13.32 3.34
N ASN A 107 -8.79 12.28 4.12
CA ASN A 107 -7.77 11.65 4.95
C ASN A 107 -7.13 10.45 4.22
N PRO A 108 -5.83 10.18 4.46
CA PRO A 108 -5.18 8.99 3.96
C PRO A 108 -5.92 7.71 4.39
N ILE A 109 -6.17 6.80 3.45
CA ILE A 109 -6.71 5.47 3.76
C ILE A 109 -5.59 4.47 4.01
N THR A 110 -5.85 3.47 4.84
CA THR A 110 -4.88 2.41 5.14
C THR A 110 -5.22 1.12 4.38
N PRO A 111 -4.22 0.28 4.06
CA PRO A 111 -4.47 -1.04 3.48
C PRO A 111 -5.34 -1.90 4.39
N CYS A 112 -6.20 -2.72 3.81
CA CYS A 112 -7.02 -3.67 4.57
C CYS A 112 -6.16 -4.76 5.24
N GLY A 113 -6.75 -5.52 6.18
CA GLY A 113 -6.01 -6.54 6.94
C GLY A 113 -5.30 -7.58 6.07
N ILE A 114 -5.95 -8.06 4.99
CA ILE A 114 -5.34 -9.01 4.05
C ILE A 114 -4.13 -8.37 3.34
N CYS A 115 -4.27 -7.11 2.90
CA CYS A 115 -3.16 -6.39 2.26
C CYS A 115 -2.01 -6.15 3.24
N ARG A 116 -2.28 -5.83 4.50
CA ARG A 116 -1.23 -5.68 5.52
C ARG A 116 -0.44 -6.98 5.70
N GLN A 117 -1.09 -8.14 5.73
CA GLN A 117 -0.42 -9.44 5.81
C GLN A 117 0.44 -9.71 4.57
N VAL A 118 -0.08 -9.45 3.37
CA VAL A 118 0.69 -9.61 2.11
C VAL A 118 1.89 -8.67 2.06
N LEU A 119 1.72 -7.42 2.49
CA LEU A 119 2.82 -6.45 2.52
C LEU A 119 3.86 -6.78 3.59
N SER A 120 3.46 -7.33 4.74
CA SER A 120 4.37 -7.85 5.76
C SER A 120 5.24 -8.98 5.22
N GLU A 121 4.65 -9.96 4.53
CA GLU A 121 5.37 -11.04 3.85
C GLU A 121 6.29 -10.52 2.74
N THR A 122 5.83 -9.49 1.99
CA THR A 122 6.65 -8.81 0.97
C THR A 122 7.90 -8.16 1.58
N GLN A 123 7.75 -7.49 2.73
CA GLN A 123 8.86 -6.92 3.49
C GLN A 123 9.84 -8.01 3.94
N LYS A 124 9.34 -9.10 4.51
CA LYS A 124 10.14 -10.25 4.95
C LYS A 124 10.93 -10.85 3.78
N ARG A 125 10.25 -11.10 2.65
CA ARG A 125 10.87 -11.62 1.43
C ARG A 125 11.99 -10.72 0.89
N GLY A 126 11.80 -9.39 0.96
CA GLY A 126 12.79 -8.41 0.51
C GLY A 126 13.95 -8.19 1.49
N GLY A 127 13.86 -8.69 2.73
CA GLY A 127 14.89 -8.52 3.77
C GLY A 127 15.14 -7.07 4.18
N ARG A 128 14.19 -6.17 3.95
CA ARG A 128 14.29 -4.73 4.23
C ARG A 128 12.93 -4.11 4.49
N ASN A 129 12.90 -2.99 5.22
CA ASN A 129 11.66 -2.29 5.50
C ASN A 129 10.93 -1.87 4.22
N LEU A 130 9.63 -2.12 4.16
CA LEU A 130 8.72 -1.60 3.16
C LEU A 130 8.03 -0.35 3.72
N HIS A 131 8.36 0.80 3.13
CA HIS A 131 7.77 2.08 3.51
C HIS A 131 6.41 2.24 2.84
N VAL A 132 5.42 2.71 3.60
CA VAL A 132 4.05 2.89 3.11
C VAL A 132 3.71 4.38 3.10
N LEU A 133 3.35 4.89 1.92
CA LEU A 133 2.89 6.25 1.71
C LEU A 133 1.37 6.23 1.46
N LEU A 134 0.62 6.81 2.36
CA LEU A 134 -0.84 6.86 2.28
C LEU A 134 -1.26 8.29 1.89
N TYR A 135 -1.82 8.44 0.70
CA TYR A 135 -2.25 9.74 0.19
C TYR A 135 -3.69 10.06 0.59
N GLY A 136 -3.90 11.30 0.99
CA GLY A 136 -5.19 11.98 1.11
C GLY A 136 -5.04 13.44 0.69
N ARG A 137 -6.13 14.15 0.46
CA ARG A 137 -6.09 15.59 0.12
C ARG A 137 -5.49 16.43 1.26
N SER A 138 -5.61 15.97 2.50
CA SER A 138 -5.00 16.62 3.67
C SER A 138 -3.47 16.48 3.70
N GLY A 139 -2.89 15.48 3.02
CA GLY A 139 -1.45 15.20 2.97
C GLY A 139 -1.12 13.74 2.80
N VAL A 140 0.14 13.41 3.01
CA VAL A 140 0.66 12.03 2.94
C VAL A 140 1.08 11.58 4.33
N ARG A 141 0.57 10.40 4.75
CA ARG A 141 1.05 9.71 5.95
C ARG A 141 2.11 8.70 5.53
N ILE A 142 3.25 8.73 6.19
CA ILE A 142 4.40 7.86 5.92
C ILE A 142 4.61 6.92 7.10
N ILE A 143 4.63 5.63 6.83
CA ILE A 143 4.92 4.56 7.78
C ILE A 143 6.18 3.86 7.29
N GLU A 144 7.23 3.85 8.11
CA GLU A 144 8.57 3.39 7.71
C GLU A 144 8.74 1.87 7.76
N ASN A 145 7.78 1.18 8.39
CA ASN A 145 7.77 -0.27 8.50
C ASN A 145 6.32 -0.77 8.42
N ILE A 146 6.01 -1.58 7.43
CA ILE A 146 4.64 -2.10 7.27
C ILE A 146 4.16 -2.87 8.51
N ASN A 147 5.06 -3.49 9.28
CA ASN A 147 4.68 -4.23 10.48
C ASN A 147 4.11 -3.32 11.59
N ASP A 148 4.34 -2.01 11.52
CA ASP A 148 3.68 -1.03 12.38
C ASP A 148 2.15 -0.95 12.12
N LEU A 149 1.71 -1.37 10.93
CA LEU A 149 0.28 -1.50 10.59
C LEU A 149 -0.30 -2.88 10.92
N LEU A 150 0.53 -3.84 11.33
CA LEU A 150 0.11 -5.20 11.64
C LEU A 150 0.85 -5.73 12.88
N PRO A 151 0.63 -5.13 14.07
CA PRO A 151 1.19 -5.65 15.31
C PRO A 151 0.80 -7.12 15.53
N PHE A 152 1.75 -7.94 16.01
CA PHE A 152 1.54 -9.37 16.23
C PHE A 152 1.10 -10.11 14.95
N SER A 153 1.74 -9.77 13.81
CA SER A 153 1.46 -10.41 12.52
C SER A 153 1.71 -11.91 12.58
N PHE A 154 0.92 -12.65 11.80
CA PHE A 154 1.16 -14.08 11.61
C PHE A 154 2.43 -14.30 10.79
N ASP A 155 3.33 -15.13 11.31
CA ASP A 155 4.56 -15.57 10.66
C ASP A 155 4.80 -17.07 10.95
N LEU A 156 4.97 -17.88 9.90
CA LEU A 156 5.22 -19.33 10.06
C LEU A 156 6.63 -19.63 10.60
N ASP A 157 7.58 -18.71 10.39
CA ASP A 157 8.97 -18.89 10.82
C ASP A 157 9.28 -18.17 12.15
N ALA A 158 8.25 -17.62 12.81
CA ALA A 158 8.40 -17.02 14.13
C ALA A 158 8.56 -18.13 15.19
N GLU A 159 9.81 -18.50 15.51
CA GLU A 159 10.18 -19.30 16.69
C GLU A 159 10.55 -18.39 17.88
#